data_1db14d827645cf06f34abf062d1df351
#
_entry.id   1db14d827645cf06f34abf062d1df351
#
_cell.length_a   1.000
_cell.length_b   1.000
_cell.length_c   1.000
_cell.angle_alpha   90.00
_cell.angle_beta   90.00
_cell.angle_gamma   90.00
#
_symmetry.space_group_name_H-M   'P 1'
#
loop_
_entity.id
_entity.type
_entity.pdbx_description
1 polymer ?
#
loop_
_entity_poly.entity_id
_entity_poly.type
_entity_poly.pdbx_seq_one_letter_code
_entity_poly.pdbx_strand_id
1 'polypeptide(L)'
;MEASNKEYYSFQVNLQGMISLLSEHLYSNPNTFIRELLQNAVDAIAALRQLDEGLEGNVRIELPGEASPVFGFQDNGIGLREHEIHAFLSVIGESSKRKNAEDARLFIGKFGIGLLSCFVVSEAITIETRSAFDQKGFRWSAFNDGRYQIDPVEGLPIGTKVYLTPKKNYAHLFRPENFIPQIRFYGDALPEAITVVANGEEKRINPEPPVWLNPDADRDALLQAGRDIFQLTFLDAVTFHTESGECTGVLYILPFKTQFSVKQHHRIYLKRMFLSEADNGLLPSWAFFVKMIVNSNALSATASRESLMQNDLLRGTRKAIGETLKSYLKNIRDIDLQVYLKIIQTHFLHLKAMAAEDDEFLRLILDDLPFETNKGLRSFKNIREQFPVIYYCADYEEFKQVQRIAEFQGVLVLNVAYTFEEELLKKIKSIRKELNIREMSSAKLLDTFVNISAEEASRYRSFMDKLAGFTRPLHCTVSLKYFEPKDTPAIFTRADEDFAEATIKKLKASDNPFANALGSLQQQPALLNQFCLNMNNELVQNMLTLDDDYMLQAITEVLYVQALLMGKHPVSEKQMQLFNSALHSLLVMGMKNFIQI
;
A
#
# COMPACT_ATOMS: atom_id res chain seq x y z
N MET A 1 46.41 33.09 -39.15
CA MET A 1 45.35 32.44 -38.34
C MET A 1 44.72 33.52 -37.48
N GLU A 2 43.63 34.11 -37.94
CA GLU A 2 42.87 35.10 -37.20
C GLU A 2 42.14 34.43 -36.05
N ALA A 3 42.44 34.87 -34.82
CA ALA A 3 41.70 34.42 -33.65
C ALA A 3 40.28 34.99 -33.71
N SER A 4 39.29 34.13 -33.92
CA SER A 4 37.87 34.45 -33.86
C SER A 4 37.58 34.98 -32.46
N ASN A 5 37.31 36.28 -32.34
CA ASN A 5 36.81 36.93 -31.14
C ASN A 5 35.39 36.41 -30.89
N LYS A 6 35.23 35.41 -30.03
CA LYS A 6 33.90 34.94 -29.61
C LYS A 6 33.36 35.94 -28.61
N GLU A 7 32.34 36.70 -29.00
CA GLU A 7 31.55 37.52 -28.08
C GLU A 7 30.67 36.59 -27.21
N TYR A 8 30.80 36.74 -25.90
CA TYR A 8 29.97 36.05 -24.91
C TYR A 8 28.88 37.01 -24.41
N TYR A 9 27.62 36.59 -24.47
CA TYR A 9 26.49 37.34 -23.93
C TYR A 9 26.05 36.68 -22.63
N SER A 10 25.63 37.48 -21.62
CA SER A 10 25.10 37.01 -20.36
C SER A 10 23.58 36.98 -20.40
N PHE A 11 22.96 35.94 -19.82
CA PHE A 11 21.53 35.90 -19.64
C PHE A 11 21.09 37.01 -18.67
N GLN A 12 20.02 37.72 -19.03
CA GLN A 12 19.37 38.70 -18.15
C GLN A 12 18.24 38.03 -17.39
N VAL A 13 18.13 38.29 -16.09
CA VAL A 13 17.07 37.75 -15.23
C VAL A 13 16.04 38.83 -14.98
N ASN A 14 14.81 38.54 -15.37
CA ASN A 14 13.64 39.38 -15.01
C ASN A 14 13.06 38.89 -13.68
N LEU A 15 13.30 39.62 -12.58
CA LEU A 15 12.83 39.26 -11.24
C LEU A 15 11.32 39.15 -11.16
N GLN A 16 10.57 40.05 -11.80
CA GLN A 16 9.09 40.04 -11.82
C GLN A 16 8.58 38.77 -12.51
N GLY A 17 9.19 38.39 -13.65
CA GLY A 17 8.87 37.13 -14.33
C GLY A 17 9.19 35.91 -13.47
N MET A 18 10.31 35.94 -12.72
CA MET A 18 10.64 34.88 -11.78
C MET A 18 9.64 34.78 -10.61
N ILE A 19 9.24 35.90 -10.03
CA ILE A 19 8.23 35.94 -8.96
C ILE A 19 6.90 35.36 -9.47
N SER A 20 6.46 35.70 -10.69
CA SER A 20 5.26 35.11 -11.30
C SER A 20 5.41 33.60 -11.49
N LEU A 21 6.54 33.13 -12.01
CA LEU A 21 6.81 31.70 -12.16
C LEU A 21 6.84 30.96 -10.84
N LEU A 22 7.43 31.54 -9.80
CA LEU A 22 7.46 30.98 -8.45
C LEU A 22 6.06 30.93 -7.84
N SER A 23 5.25 31.98 -8.03
CA SER A 23 3.88 32.04 -7.49
C SER A 23 2.91 31.11 -8.20
N GLU A 24 3.08 30.87 -9.51
CA GLU A 24 2.16 30.08 -10.33
C GLU A 24 2.55 28.59 -10.43
N HIS A 25 3.84 28.25 -10.33
CA HIS A 25 4.34 26.93 -10.65
C HIS A 25 5.19 26.23 -9.58
N LEU A 26 5.86 26.97 -8.70
CA LEU A 26 6.71 26.36 -7.66
C LEU A 26 6.00 26.25 -6.29
N TYR A 27 5.11 27.18 -5.98
CA TYR A 27 4.39 27.17 -4.71
C TYR A 27 2.91 26.93 -4.96
N SER A 28 2.49 25.67 -4.83
CA SER A 28 1.07 25.27 -4.94
C SER A 28 0.16 25.90 -3.87
N ASN A 29 0.78 26.45 -2.78
CA ASN A 29 0.06 27.06 -1.65
C ASN A 29 0.67 28.44 -1.31
N PRO A 30 -0.12 29.52 -1.34
CA PRO A 30 0.36 30.87 -0.97
C PRO A 30 0.83 30.95 0.49
N ASN A 31 0.42 30.05 1.39
CA ASN A 31 0.89 30.02 2.78
C ASN A 31 2.36 29.56 2.93
N THR A 32 3.04 29.21 1.85
CA THR A 32 4.44 28.80 1.86
C THR A 32 5.35 29.86 2.49
N PHE A 33 5.02 31.16 2.39
CA PHE A 33 5.79 32.23 3.04
C PHE A 33 5.91 32.03 4.56
N ILE A 34 4.89 31.50 5.23
CA ILE A 34 4.89 31.21 6.68
C ILE A 34 5.97 30.17 6.98
N ARG A 35 6.03 29.10 6.21
CA ARG A 35 7.06 28.07 6.34
C ARG A 35 8.46 28.63 6.15
N GLU A 36 8.64 29.45 5.13
CA GLU A 36 9.95 30.03 4.80
C GLU A 36 10.44 30.99 5.88
N LEU A 37 9.55 31.85 6.41
CA LEU A 37 9.89 32.76 7.51
C LEU A 37 10.23 31.98 8.79
N LEU A 38 9.42 30.98 9.17
CA LEU A 38 9.72 30.12 10.32
C LEU A 38 11.09 29.43 10.16
N GLN A 39 11.37 28.92 8.98
CA GLN A 39 12.62 28.22 8.70
C GLN A 39 13.83 29.14 8.84
N ASN A 40 13.74 30.36 8.31
CA ASN A 40 14.80 31.34 8.44
C ASN A 40 15.02 31.74 9.90
N ALA A 41 13.96 31.90 10.67
CA ALA A 41 14.03 32.21 12.10
C ALA A 41 14.68 31.09 12.90
N VAL A 42 14.23 29.83 12.72
CA VAL A 42 14.80 28.66 13.41
C VAL A 42 16.28 28.49 13.08
N ASP A 43 16.65 28.66 11.82
CA ASP A 43 18.06 28.60 11.39
C ASP A 43 18.90 29.73 12.00
N ALA A 44 18.36 30.97 12.07
CA ALA A 44 19.05 32.09 12.68
C ALA A 44 19.22 31.91 14.20
N ILE A 45 18.22 31.38 14.88
CA ILE A 45 18.27 31.04 16.31
C ILE A 45 19.27 29.91 16.56
N ALA A 46 19.25 28.86 15.72
CA ALA A 46 20.22 27.77 15.82
C ALA A 46 21.67 28.24 15.64
N ALA A 47 21.89 29.19 14.74
CA ALA A 47 23.22 29.81 14.56
C ALA A 47 23.66 30.61 15.80
N LEU A 48 22.76 31.36 16.43
CA LEU A 48 23.10 32.12 17.65
C LEU A 48 23.33 31.18 18.85
N ARG A 49 22.57 30.06 18.93
CA ARG A 49 22.79 29.04 19.99
C ARG A 49 24.18 28.41 19.97
N GLN A 50 24.85 28.38 18.85
CA GLN A 50 26.27 27.94 18.80
C GLN A 50 27.22 28.88 19.54
N LEU A 51 26.83 30.15 19.69
CA LEU A 51 27.60 31.18 20.40
C LEU A 51 27.11 31.36 21.85
N ASP A 52 25.86 31.07 22.12
CA ASP A 52 25.19 31.17 23.42
C ASP A 52 24.28 29.96 23.62
N GLU A 53 24.77 28.91 24.26
CA GLU A 53 24.04 27.67 24.54
C GLU A 53 22.80 27.90 25.43
N GLY A 54 22.73 28.99 26.20
CA GLY A 54 21.61 29.34 27.06
C GLY A 54 20.50 30.09 26.36
N LEU A 55 20.64 30.39 25.04
CA LEU A 55 19.63 31.15 24.31
C LEU A 55 18.29 30.45 24.23
N GLU A 56 17.25 31.08 24.79
CA GLU A 56 15.84 30.72 24.54
C GLU A 56 15.40 31.33 23.22
N GLY A 57 15.12 30.46 22.22
CA GLY A 57 14.64 30.87 20.91
C GLY A 57 13.20 31.37 20.99
N ASN A 58 12.94 32.52 20.36
CA ASN A 58 11.61 33.14 20.32
C ASN A 58 11.30 33.67 18.93
N VAL A 59 10.08 33.39 18.47
CA VAL A 59 9.47 33.92 17.26
C VAL A 59 8.20 34.65 17.64
N ARG A 60 8.14 35.98 17.36
CA ARG A 60 6.97 36.83 17.61
C ARG A 60 6.34 37.26 16.30
N ILE A 61 5.03 37.05 16.16
CA ILE A 61 4.27 37.34 14.94
C ILE A 61 3.17 38.31 15.28
N GLU A 62 3.13 39.43 14.58
CA GLU A 62 2.12 40.50 14.74
C GLU A 62 1.23 40.48 13.51
N LEU A 63 -0.06 40.13 13.70
CA LEU A 63 -1.02 40.13 12.60
C LEU A 63 -1.55 41.56 12.31
N PRO A 64 -1.83 41.89 11.03
CA PRO A 64 -2.45 43.15 10.69
C PRO A 64 -3.78 43.37 11.45
N GLY A 65 -4.00 44.57 11.95
CA GLY A 65 -5.21 44.97 12.68
C GLY A 65 -5.50 46.45 12.54
N GLU A 66 -6.45 46.98 13.34
CA GLU A 66 -6.84 48.39 13.30
C GLU A 66 -5.68 49.34 13.64
N ALA A 67 -4.77 48.96 14.54
CA ALA A 67 -3.61 49.75 14.93
C ALA A 67 -2.50 49.79 13.90
N SER A 68 -2.33 48.75 13.10
CA SER A 68 -1.32 48.64 12.04
C SER A 68 -1.77 47.69 10.93
N PRO A 69 -1.78 48.12 9.67
CA PRO A 69 -2.13 47.25 8.54
C PRO A 69 -0.98 46.33 8.11
N VAL A 70 0.15 46.31 8.85
CA VAL A 70 1.37 45.64 8.48
C VAL A 70 1.50 44.36 9.30
N PHE A 71 1.83 43.27 8.61
CA PHE A 71 2.26 42.01 9.23
C PHE A 71 3.70 42.11 9.70
N GLY A 72 3.99 41.70 10.92
CA GLY A 72 5.33 41.62 11.51
C GLY A 72 5.71 40.20 11.87
N PHE A 73 6.91 39.80 11.54
CA PHE A 73 7.48 38.47 11.91
C PHE A 73 8.89 38.71 12.45
N GLN A 74 9.14 38.39 13.71
CA GLN A 74 10.39 38.69 14.41
C GLN A 74 10.98 37.42 15.02
N ASP A 75 12.31 37.23 14.89
CA ASP A 75 13.12 36.26 15.61
C ASP A 75 14.19 36.95 16.47
N ASN A 76 14.69 36.23 17.45
CA ASN A 76 15.85 36.63 18.27
C ASN A 76 17.11 35.84 17.87
N GLY A 77 17.27 35.54 16.58
CA GLY A 77 18.42 34.81 16.05
C GLY A 77 19.66 35.70 15.87
N ILE A 78 20.67 35.18 15.14
CA ILE A 78 21.99 35.81 14.99
C ILE A 78 21.96 37.16 14.25
N GLY A 79 20.91 37.46 13.48
CA GLY A 79 20.79 38.65 12.63
C GLY A 79 21.76 38.63 11.45
N LEU A 80 21.80 39.74 10.68
CA LEU A 80 22.63 39.89 9.47
C LEU A 80 23.52 41.12 9.55
N ARG A 81 24.73 41.01 9.04
CA ARG A 81 25.65 42.13 8.78
C ARG A 81 25.38 42.77 7.43
N GLU A 82 25.85 43.98 7.20
CA GLU A 82 25.61 44.71 5.95
C GLU A 82 26.07 43.90 4.71
N HIS A 83 27.28 43.33 4.74
CA HIS A 83 27.77 42.53 3.62
C HIS A 83 26.97 41.21 3.41
N GLU A 84 26.39 40.67 4.49
CA GLU A 84 25.50 39.48 4.41
C GLU A 84 24.16 39.84 3.82
N ILE A 85 23.64 41.05 4.10
CA ILE A 85 22.40 41.56 3.45
C ILE A 85 22.60 41.61 1.93
N HIS A 86 23.75 42.19 1.47
CA HIS A 86 24.07 42.21 0.04
C HIS A 86 24.25 40.82 -0.56
N ALA A 87 24.91 39.92 0.15
CA ALA A 87 25.23 38.58 -0.36
C ALA A 87 24.00 37.66 -0.38
N PHE A 88 23.14 37.73 0.64
CA PHE A 88 22.10 36.71 0.86
C PHE A 88 20.67 37.15 0.58
N LEU A 89 20.36 38.46 0.74
CA LEU A 89 19.03 38.99 0.46
C LEU A 89 18.91 39.54 -0.97
N SER A 90 20.04 39.98 -1.55
CA SER A 90 20.05 40.65 -2.87
C SER A 90 20.47 39.75 -4.02
N VAL A 91 20.98 38.54 -3.74
CA VAL A 91 21.38 37.56 -4.76
C VAL A 91 20.45 36.35 -4.70
N ILE A 92 19.67 36.16 -5.75
CA ILE A 92 18.74 35.02 -5.86
C ILE A 92 19.55 33.71 -6.04
N GLY A 93 19.32 32.73 -5.17
CA GLY A 93 19.98 31.43 -5.22
C GLY A 93 21.27 31.32 -4.40
N GLU A 94 21.72 32.39 -3.73
CA GLU A 94 22.77 32.31 -2.71
C GLU A 94 22.22 32.18 -1.29
N SER A 95 22.92 31.39 -0.47
CA SER A 95 22.59 31.18 0.94
C SER A 95 23.89 31.10 1.75
N SER A 96 23.93 31.79 2.89
CA SER A 96 25.05 31.73 3.86
C SER A 96 25.41 30.30 4.26
N LYS A 97 24.48 29.37 4.12
CA LYS A 97 24.51 28.01 4.63
C LYS A 97 25.22 27.00 3.70
N ARG A 98 25.79 27.46 2.54
CA ARG A 98 26.47 26.58 1.58
C ARG A 98 27.98 26.43 1.80
N LYS A 99 28.62 27.26 2.65
CA LYS A 99 30.09 27.39 2.68
C LYS A 99 30.82 26.26 3.40
N ASN A 100 30.19 25.52 4.33
CA ASN A 100 30.81 24.39 5.02
C ASN A 100 29.88 23.19 5.11
N ALA A 101 30.37 21.98 4.79
CA ALA A 101 29.56 20.75 4.78
C ALA A 101 29.06 20.32 6.18
N GLU A 102 29.79 20.70 7.24
CA GLU A 102 29.41 20.44 8.64
C GLU A 102 28.31 21.38 9.11
N ASP A 103 28.37 22.65 8.76
CA ASP A 103 27.36 23.65 9.10
C ASP A 103 26.01 23.37 8.36
N ALA A 104 26.07 22.79 7.16
CA ALA A 104 24.89 22.43 6.39
C ALA A 104 23.96 21.41 7.09
N ARG A 105 24.46 20.66 8.08
CA ARG A 105 23.67 19.73 8.88
C ARG A 105 22.78 20.42 9.93
N LEU A 106 23.15 21.62 10.34
CA LEU A 106 22.46 22.36 11.41
C LEU A 106 21.27 23.18 10.90
N PHE A 107 21.24 23.52 9.61
CA PHE A 107 20.25 24.43 9.03
C PHE A 107 19.21 23.71 8.16
N ILE A 108 17.96 24.19 8.22
CA ILE A 108 16.85 23.69 7.41
C ILE A 108 16.88 24.33 6.01
N GLY A 109 17.16 25.63 5.90
CA GLY A 109 17.15 26.41 4.65
C GLY A 109 18.47 26.30 3.86
N LYS A 110 18.39 25.80 2.61
CA LYS A 110 19.59 25.54 1.78
C LYS A 110 19.63 26.30 0.44
N PHE A 111 18.56 26.96 0.02
CA PHE A 111 18.38 27.35 -1.40
C PHE A 111 18.38 28.86 -1.70
N GLY A 112 18.27 29.75 -0.70
CA GLY A 112 18.35 31.21 -0.90
C GLY A 112 17.20 31.82 -1.74
N ILE A 113 16.07 31.12 -1.89
CA ILE A 113 14.90 31.58 -2.66
C ILE A 113 13.65 31.74 -1.79
N GLY A 114 13.71 31.34 -0.52
CA GLY A 114 12.54 31.28 0.37
C GLY A 114 11.89 32.64 0.61
N LEU A 115 12.68 33.70 0.76
CA LEU A 115 12.18 35.05 0.99
C LEU A 115 11.33 35.57 -0.18
N LEU A 116 11.59 35.11 -1.42
CA LEU A 116 10.80 35.48 -2.59
C LEU A 116 9.33 35.05 -2.49
N SER A 117 9.02 34.02 -1.68
CA SER A 117 7.64 33.61 -1.43
C SER A 117 6.81 34.71 -0.77
N CYS A 118 7.45 35.64 -0.04
CA CYS A 118 6.77 36.80 0.56
C CYS A 118 6.23 37.76 -0.49
N PHE A 119 6.86 37.87 -1.68
CA PHE A 119 6.32 38.69 -2.78
C PHE A 119 5.03 38.17 -3.39
N VAL A 120 4.69 36.89 -3.15
CA VAL A 120 3.38 36.34 -3.56
C VAL A 120 2.26 37.09 -2.83
N VAL A 121 2.42 37.32 -1.52
CA VAL A 121 1.39 37.87 -0.63
C VAL A 121 1.58 39.37 -0.34
N SER A 122 2.74 39.96 -0.64
CA SER A 122 3.11 41.36 -0.38
C SER A 122 3.75 42.00 -1.60
N GLU A 123 3.56 43.31 -1.76
CA GLU A 123 4.20 44.10 -2.85
C GLU A 123 5.63 44.52 -2.50
N ALA A 124 5.91 44.68 -1.22
CA ALA A 124 7.21 45.06 -0.69
C ALA A 124 7.56 44.21 0.53
N ILE A 125 8.85 43.96 0.74
CA ILE A 125 9.38 43.28 1.92
C ILE A 125 10.32 44.28 2.60
N THR A 126 10.11 44.55 3.89
CA THR A 126 11.04 45.33 4.70
C THR A 126 11.61 44.43 5.79
N ILE A 127 12.92 44.44 5.95
CA ILE A 127 13.63 43.65 6.97
C ILE A 127 14.45 44.61 7.82
N GLU A 128 14.24 44.60 9.12
CA GLU A 128 15.13 45.21 10.12
C GLU A 128 15.94 44.14 10.79
N THR A 129 17.27 44.28 10.82
CA THR A 129 18.13 43.28 11.37
C THR A 129 19.35 43.89 12.03
N ARG A 130 19.78 43.28 13.14
CA ARG A 130 21.06 43.57 13.78
C ARG A 130 21.78 42.28 14.10
N SER A 131 23.02 42.16 13.62
CA SER A 131 23.86 40.99 13.88
C SER A 131 24.35 40.97 15.32
N ALA A 132 24.52 39.76 15.89
CA ALA A 132 25.18 39.55 17.17
C ALA A 132 26.66 40.01 17.17
N PHE A 133 27.24 40.16 15.99
CA PHE A 133 28.65 40.61 15.83
C PHE A 133 28.80 42.11 15.60
N ASP A 134 27.69 42.86 15.42
CA ASP A 134 27.71 44.27 15.10
C ASP A 134 26.79 45.07 16.04
N GLN A 135 27.20 46.33 16.31
CA GLN A 135 26.36 47.28 17.06
C GLN A 135 25.38 48.02 16.17
N LYS A 136 25.65 48.12 14.87
CA LYS A 136 24.78 48.79 13.90
C LYS A 136 23.74 47.84 13.39
N GLY A 137 22.49 48.33 13.35
CA GLY A 137 21.39 47.68 12.68
C GLY A 137 21.15 48.26 11.28
N PHE A 138 20.43 47.52 10.46
CA PHE A 138 20.11 47.91 9.09
C PHE A 138 18.64 47.63 8.79
N ARG A 139 18.04 48.52 7.96
CA ARG A 139 16.75 48.31 7.33
C ARG A 139 16.99 48.07 5.84
N TRP A 140 16.61 46.90 5.37
CA TRP A 140 16.57 46.55 3.96
C TRP A 140 15.14 46.55 3.47
N SER A 141 14.88 47.30 2.38
CA SER A 141 13.56 47.38 1.76
C SER A 141 13.65 46.97 0.30
N ALA A 142 12.91 45.95 -0.11
CA ALA A 142 12.90 45.44 -1.47
C ALA A 142 11.48 45.48 -2.08
N PHE A 143 11.45 45.68 -3.39
CA PHE A 143 10.23 45.83 -4.18
C PHE A 143 10.17 44.72 -5.25
N ASN A 144 8.97 44.43 -5.73
CA ASN A 144 8.72 43.42 -6.75
C ASN A 144 9.34 43.74 -8.12
N ASP A 145 9.80 44.98 -8.35
CA ASP A 145 10.52 45.41 -9.56
C ASP A 145 12.02 45.11 -9.54
N GLY A 146 12.51 44.52 -8.44
CA GLY A 146 13.93 44.12 -8.29
C GLY A 146 14.82 45.18 -7.69
N ARG A 147 14.31 46.36 -7.32
CA ARG A 147 15.05 47.40 -6.60
C ARG A 147 15.02 47.13 -5.11
N TYR A 148 16.13 47.47 -4.42
CA TYR A 148 16.20 47.46 -2.98
C TYR A 148 17.02 48.66 -2.45
N GLN A 149 16.81 48.97 -1.17
CA GLN A 149 17.50 50.01 -0.45
C GLN A 149 17.96 49.50 0.90
N ILE A 150 19.10 49.98 1.38
CA ILE A 150 19.64 49.66 2.72
C ILE A 150 19.88 50.99 3.45
N ASP A 151 19.31 51.11 4.63
CA ASP A 151 19.49 52.26 5.51
C ASP A 151 20.03 51.78 6.88
N PRO A 152 20.99 52.45 7.49
CA PRO A 152 21.40 52.16 8.88
C PRO A 152 20.28 52.56 9.85
N VAL A 153 20.09 51.74 10.89
CA VAL A 153 19.06 51.98 11.95
C VAL A 153 19.74 51.74 13.30
N GLU A 154 19.62 52.71 14.20
CA GLU A 154 20.12 52.60 15.56
C GLU A 154 19.11 51.97 16.52
N GLY A 155 19.63 51.31 17.59
CA GLY A 155 18.78 50.81 18.68
C GLY A 155 18.01 49.52 18.42
N LEU A 156 18.26 48.80 17.30
CA LEU A 156 17.62 47.51 17.05
C LEU A 156 18.15 46.43 18.03
N PRO A 157 17.28 45.52 18.49
CA PRO A 157 17.72 44.33 19.21
C PRO A 157 18.45 43.37 18.25
N ILE A 158 19.25 42.44 18.79
CA ILE A 158 19.83 41.35 18.02
C ILE A 158 18.68 40.50 17.46
N GLY A 159 18.80 40.09 16.18
CA GLY A 159 17.76 39.29 15.49
C GLY A 159 17.30 39.94 14.20
N THR A 160 16.18 39.45 13.69
CA THR A 160 15.59 39.92 12.44
C THR A 160 14.10 40.14 12.59
N LYS A 161 13.57 41.24 12.06
CA LYS A 161 12.14 41.53 11.96
C LYS A 161 11.77 41.77 10.50
N VAL A 162 10.83 41.00 9.98
CA VAL A 162 10.30 41.07 8.62
C VAL A 162 8.93 41.75 8.67
N TYR A 163 8.71 42.75 7.82
CA TYR A 163 7.45 43.42 7.66
C TYR A 163 6.89 43.19 6.26
N LEU A 164 5.61 42.83 6.18
CA LEU A 164 4.87 42.64 4.93
C LEU A 164 3.61 43.47 4.93
N THR A 165 3.36 44.18 3.83
CA THR A 165 2.07 44.86 3.58
C THR A 165 1.22 43.93 2.71
N PRO A 166 0.16 43.28 3.26
CA PRO A 166 -0.62 42.32 2.52
C PRO A 166 -1.26 42.91 1.27
N LYS A 167 -1.14 42.24 0.14
CA LYS A 167 -1.91 42.51 -1.07
C LYS A 167 -3.40 42.29 -0.81
N LYS A 168 -4.26 43.07 -1.41
CA LYS A 168 -5.74 43.03 -1.22
C LYS A 168 -6.29 41.60 -1.42
N ASN A 169 -5.82 40.90 -2.44
CA ASN A 169 -6.28 39.54 -2.77
C ASN A 169 -5.85 38.49 -1.73
N TYR A 170 -4.80 38.75 -0.95
CA TYR A 170 -4.22 37.83 0.04
C TYR A 170 -4.43 38.28 1.50
N ALA A 171 -5.11 39.42 1.73
CA ALA A 171 -5.36 39.94 3.07
C ALA A 171 -6.08 38.94 3.99
N HIS A 172 -6.91 38.07 3.40
CA HIS A 172 -7.64 37.03 4.13
C HIS A 172 -6.70 35.99 4.79
N LEU A 173 -5.50 35.77 4.26
CA LEU A 173 -4.52 34.79 4.82
C LEU A 173 -3.95 35.29 6.16
N PHE A 174 -3.95 36.60 6.41
CA PHE A 174 -3.40 37.18 7.62
C PHE A 174 -4.44 37.35 8.74
N ARG A 175 -5.70 36.95 8.51
CA ARG A 175 -6.71 36.92 9.57
C ARG A 175 -6.40 35.82 10.57
N PRO A 176 -6.63 36.05 11.90
CA PRO A 176 -6.30 35.09 12.93
C PRO A 176 -6.87 33.69 12.68
N GLU A 177 -8.11 33.58 12.21
CA GLU A 177 -8.80 32.33 11.92
C GLU A 177 -8.14 31.49 10.80
N ASN A 178 -7.44 32.14 9.86
CA ASN A 178 -6.73 31.50 8.77
C ASN A 178 -5.24 31.31 9.07
N PHE A 179 -4.62 32.31 9.72
CA PHE A 179 -3.17 32.30 9.98
C PHE A 179 -2.76 31.36 11.11
N ILE A 180 -3.49 31.37 12.24
CA ILE A 180 -3.13 30.56 13.42
C ILE A 180 -3.11 29.05 13.12
N PRO A 181 -4.07 28.48 12.38
CA PRO A 181 -3.98 27.08 11.97
C PRO A 181 -2.75 26.78 11.11
N GLN A 182 -2.36 27.68 10.21
CA GLN A 182 -1.22 27.48 9.33
C GLN A 182 0.13 27.55 10.08
N ILE A 183 0.30 28.55 10.95
CA ILE A 183 1.54 28.65 11.75
C ILE A 183 1.68 27.47 12.71
N ARG A 184 0.58 26.98 13.28
CA ARG A 184 0.55 25.77 14.09
C ARG A 184 0.93 24.56 13.27
N PHE A 185 0.39 24.42 12.07
CA PHE A 185 0.65 23.30 11.16
C PHE A 185 2.15 23.12 10.85
N TYR A 186 2.89 24.24 10.69
CA TYR A 186 4.33 24.19 10.42
C TYR A 186 5.20 24.16 11.68
N GLY A 187 4.74 24.75 12.78
CA GLY A 187 5.58 25.08 13.92
C GLY A 187 5.21 24.39 15.25
N ASP A 188 4.19 23.52 15.28
CA ASP A 188 3.72 22.88 16.53
C ASP A 188 4.80 22.05 17.24
N ALA A 189 5.72 21.46 16.49
CA ALA A 189 6.79 20.63 17.04
C ALA A 189 8.13 21.38 17.22
N LEU A 190 8.22 22.65 16.82
CA LEU A 190 9.44 23.44 16.97
C LEU A 190 9.76 23.72 18.44
N PRO A 191 11.05 23.69 18.83
CA PRO A 191 11.47 23.99 20.21
C PRO A 191 11.42 25.47 20.55
N GLU A 192 11.47 26.36 19.56
CA GLU A 192 11.38 27.81 19.73
C GLU A 192 9.97 28.23 20.16
N ALA A 193 9.86 29.17 21.09
CA ALA A 193 8.58 29.72 21.49
C ALA A 193 7.97 30.55 20.34
N ILE A 194 6.79 30.16 19.85
CA ILE A 194 6.08 30.88 18.80
C ILE A 194 4.87 31.60 19.42
N THR A 195 4.87 32.94 19.36
CA THR A 195 3.82 33.79 19.88
C THR A 195 3.17 34.58 18.75
N VAL A 196 1.85 34.51 18.64
CA VAL A 196 1.05 35.33 17.70
C VAL A 196 0.31 36.41 18.48
N VAL A 197 0.44 37.64 18.02
CA VAL A 197 -0.28 38.80 18.52
C VAL A 197 -1.37 39.20 17.52
N ALA A 198 -2.60 39.19 17.96
CA ALA A 198 -3.76 39.53 17.15
C ALA A 198 -4.75 40.37 17.98
N ASN A 199 -5.17 41.54 17.48
CA ASN A 199 -6.13 42.43 18.16
C ASN A 199 -5.72 42.79 19.59
N GLY A 200 -4.41 42.85 19.89
CA GLY A 200 -3.88 43.16 21.22
C GLY A 200 -3.77 41.95 22.16
N GLU A 201 -4.21 40.77 21.74
CA GLU A 201 -4.06 39.53 22.50
C GLU A 201 -2.84 38.74 22.03
N GLU A 202 -2.09 38.18 22.99
CA GLU A 202 -0.94 37.31 22.73
C GLU A 202 -1.33 35.86 22.93
N LYS A 203 -1.02 35.02 21.96
CA LYS A 203 -1.28 33.58 22.02
C LYS A 203 -0.02 32.78 21.68
N ARG A 204 0.46 31.96 22.59
CA ARG A 204 1.50 30.98 22.32
C ARG A 204 0.92 29.81 21.49
N ILE A 205 1.60 29.44 20.39
CA ILE A 205 1.11 28.44 19.44
C ILE A 205 1.53 27.02 19.83
N ASN A 206 2.76 26.88 20.32
CA ASN A 206 3.39 25.63 20.73
C ASN A 206 3.78 25.66 22.23
N PRO A 207 2.82 25.67 23.17
CA PRO A 207 3.12 25.79 24.61
C PRO A 207 3.90 24.61 25.15
N GLU A 208 3.68 23.41 24.60
CA GLU A 208 4.31 22.15 25.01
C GLU A 208 4.76 21.35 23.78
N PRO A 209 5.88 20.61 23.88
CA PRO A 209 6.29 19.72 22.80
C PRO A 209 5.25 18.62 22.58
N PRO A 210 4.99 18.23 21.32
CA PRO A 210 4.05 17.15 21.02
C PRO A 210 4.45 15.83 21.71
N VAL A 211 3.47 15.11 22.23
CA VAL A 211 3.68 13.85 22.97
C VAL A 211 4.44 12.79 22.16
N TRP A 212 4.28 12.77 20.85
CA TRP A 212 4.94 11.83 19.95
C TRP A 212 6.47 12.05 19.83
N LEU A 213 7.01 13.17 20.33
CA LEU A 213 8.45 13.41 20.47
C LEU A 213 9.04 12.82 21.75
N ASN A 214 8.20 12.45 22.70
CA ASN A 214 8.65 11.83 23.95
C ASN A 214 8.73 10.31 23.77
N PRO A 215 9.93 9.71 23.82
CA PRO A 215 10.09 8.25 23.69
C PRO A 215 9.44 7.45 24.81
N ASP A 216 9.25 8.06 25.99
CA ASP A 216 8.65 7.45 27.18
C ASP A 216 7.15 7.78 27.32
N ALA A 217 6.52 8.30 26.26
CA ALA A 217 5.11 8.65 26.28
C ALA A 217 4.24 7.41 26.48
N ASP A 218 3.21 7.57 27.30
CA ASP A 218 2.21 6.52 27.52
C ASP A 218 1.47 6.16 26.22
N ARG A 219 1.19 4.87 26.05
CA ARG A 219 0.51 4.32 24.88
C ARG A 219 -0.83 5.00 24.59
N ASP A 220 -1.64 5.24 25.62
CA ASP A 220 -2.95 5.87 25.45
C ASP A 220 -2.83 7.34 25.02
N ALA A 221 -1.83 8.06 25.54
CA ALA A 221 -1.51 9.43 25.12
C ALA A 221 -1.06 9.47 23.65
N LEU A 222 -0.26 8.50 23.20
CA LEU A 222 0.13 8.37 21.80
C LEU A 222 -1.06 8.06 20.89
N LEU A 223 -1.94 7.15 21.30
CA LEU A 223 -3.16 6.83 20.55
C LEU A 223 -4.11 8.04 20.45
N GLN A 224 -4.20 8.85 21.53
CA GLN A 224 -4.97 10.09 21.50
C GLN A 224 -4.36 11.10 20.54
N ALA A 225 -3.04 11.32 20.58
CA ALA A 225 -2.34 12.19 19.62
C ALA A 225 -2.55 11.76 18.17
N GLY A 226 -2.50 10.44 17.90
CA GLY A 226 -2.81 9.90 16.59
C GLY A 226 -4.24 10.19 16.14
N ARG A 227 -5.22 10.04 17.05
CA ARG A 227 -6.63 10.39 16.79
C ARG A 227 -6.79 11.87 16.44
N ASP A 228 -6.14 12.75 17.18
CA ASP A 228 -6.26 14.19 17.01
C ASP A 228 -5.63 14.66 15.70
N ILE A 229 -4.47 14.07 15.32
CA ILE A 229 -3.74 14.44 14.11
C ILE A 229 -4.36 13.86 12.85
N PHE A 230 -4.75 12.57 12.87
CA PHE A 230 -5.21 11.86 11.67
C PHE A 230 -6.75 11.75 11.58
N GLN A 231 -7.48 12.15 12.63
CA GLN A 231 -8.93 11.98 12.75
C GLN A 231 -9.37 10.51 12.54
N LEU A 232 -8.54 9.58 13.05
CA LEU A 232 -8.73 8.13 12.96
C LEU A 232 -8.41 7.46 14.29
N THR A 233 -9.09 6.36 14.59
CA THR A 233 -8.71 5.46 15.68
C THR A 233 -7.67 4.47 15.18
N PHE A 234 -6.82 3.95 16.08
CA PHE A 234 -5.77 2.99 15.75
C PHE A 234 -5.87 1.76 16.64
N LEU A 235 -5.33 0.62 16.19
CA LEU A 235 -5.22 -0.60 16.98
C LEU A 235 -4.13 -0.46 18.03
N ASP A 236 -3.02 0.15 17.64
CA ASP A 236 -1.86 0.34 18.48
C ASP A 236 -0.99 1.49 17.99
N ALA A 237 -0.06 1.92 18.85
CA ALA A 237 0.95 2.96 18.59
C ALA A 237 2.32 2.46 19.09
N VAL A 238 3.33 2.56 18.22
CA VAL A 238 4.69 2.06 18.43
C VAL A 238 5.67 3.19 18.29
N THR A 239 6.33 3.56 19.36
CA THR A 239 7.45 4.53 19.30
C THR A 239 8.65 3.88 18.62
N PHE A 240 9.42 4.67 17.89
CA PHE A 240 10.67 4.22 17.32
C PHE A 240 11.74 5.32 17.33
N HIS A 241 12.98 4.85 17.39
CA HIS A 241 14.16 5.65 17.19
C HIS A 241 15.11 4.91 16.25
N THR A 242 15.71 5.63 15.28
CA THR A 242 16.70 5.05 14.37
C THR A 242 17.94 5.92 14.32
N GLU A 243 19.12 5.29 14.43
CA GLU A 243 20.40 5.99 14.23
C GLU A 243 20.55 6.47 12.78
N SER A 244 20.17 5.62 11.82
CA SER A 244 20.13 6.01 10.41
C SER A 244 19.04 7.05 10.19
N GLY A 245 19.46 8.24 9.71
CA GLY A 245 18.57 9.38 9.53
C GLY A 245 18.21 10.14 10.80
N GLU A 246 18.70 9.71 11.98
CA GLU A 246 18.40 10.31 13.29
C GLU A 246 16.88 10.54 13.45
N CYS A 247 16.10 9.47 13.19
CA CYS A 247 14.65 9.57 13.22
C CYS A 247 14.08 9.17 14.56
N THR A 248 13.09 9.95 15.01
CA THR A 248 12.25 9.63 16.17
C THR A 248 10.79 9.82 15.78
N GLY A 249 9.91 8.91 16.20
CA GLY A 249 8.50 9.03 15.83
C GLY A 249 7.63 7.90 16.35
N VAL A 250 6.42 7.82 15.78
CA VAL A 250 5.40 6.84 16.16
C VAL A 250 4.81 6.20 14.90
N LEU A 251 4.72 4.88 14.91
CA LEU A 251 4.01 4.07 13.94
C LEU A 251 2.63 3.71 14.51
N TYR A 252 1.57 4.04 13.80
CA TYR A 252 0.19 3.78 14.19
C TYR A 252 -0.40 2.66 13.35
N ILE A 253 -0.87 1.60 13.98
CA ILE A 253 -1.44 0.43 13.31
C ILE A 253 -2.91 0.69 12.98
N LEU A 254 -3.27 0.59 11.69
CA LEU A 254 -4.63 0.86 11.21
C LEU A 254 -5.63 -0.21 11.67
N PRO A 255 -6.88 0.17 12.02
CA PRO A 255 -7.90 -0.77 12.49
C PRO A 255 -8.69 -1.44 11.37
N PHE A 256 -8.39 -1.15 10.10
CA PHE A 256 -9.13 -1.63 8.93
C PHE A 256 -8.18 -2.10 7.82
N LYS A 257 -8.70 -2.95 6.94
CA LYS A 257 -7.97 -3.43 5.77
C LYS A 257 -7.68 -2.28 4.82
N THR A 258 -6.43 -2.16 4.39
CA THR A 258 -6.01 -1.16 3.41
C THR A 258 -5.88 -1.78 2.02
N GLN A 259 -6.04 -0.96 0.97
CA GLN A 259 -5.76 -1.36 -0.40
C GLN A 259 -4.37 -0.84 -0.80
N PHE A 260 -3.62 -1.62 -1.57
CA PHE A 260 -2.28 -1.24 -2.06
C PHE A 260 -2.25 0.06 -2.88
N SER A 261 -3.38 0.44 -3.49
CA SER A 261 -3.51 1.65 -4.31
C SER A 261 -3.78 2.93 -3.51
N VAL A 262 -4.15 2.84 -2.23
CA VAL A 262 -4.50 4.00 -1.41
C VAL A 262 -3.25 4.57 -0.77
N LYS A 263 -2.84 5.77 -1.20
CA LYS A 263 -1.74 6.51 -0.57
C LYS A 263 -2.15 6.92 0.84
N GLN A 264 -1.40 6.48 1.83
CA GLN A 264 -1.59 6.91 3.22
C GLN A 264 -0.99 8.31 3.42
N HIS A 265 -1.68 9.14 4.19
CA HIS A 265 -1.15 10.42 4.65
C HIS A 265 -0.41 10.23 5.97
N HIS A 266 0.84 10.63 6.01
CA HIS A 266 1.74 10.57 7.16
C HIS A 266 1.97 11.98 7.71
N ARG A 267 2.83 12.13 8.70
CA ARG A 267 3.35 13.41 9.16
C ARG A 267 4.85 13.33 9.25
N ILE A 268 5.54 13.98 8.32
CA ILE A 268 7.00 13.96 8.24
C ILE A 268 7.53 15.35 8.60
N TYR A 269 8.43 15.36 9.57
CA TYR A 269 9.11 16.55 10.05
C TYR A 269 10.61 16.42 9.81
N LEU A 270 11.27 17.52 9.45
CA LEU A 270 12.72 17.67 9.44
C LEU A 270 13.12 18.71 10.46
N LYS A 271 13.98 18.31 11.43
CA LYS A 271 14.41 19.20 12.53
C LYS A 271 13.21 19.83 13.22
N ARG A 272 12.17 19.01 13.47
CA ARG A 272 10.90 19.38 14.09
C ARG A 272 10.00 20.34 13.28
N MET A 273 10.39 20.66 12.04
CA MET A 273 9.56 21.44 11.13
C MET A 273 8.81 20.54 10.18
N PHE A 274 7.50 20.77 10.02
CA PHE A 274 6.68 19.98 9.09
C PHE A 274 7.18 20.08 7.65
N LEU A 275 7.33 18.91 7.00
CA LEU A 275 7.78 18.80 5.61
C LEU A 275 6.66 18.35 4.68
N SER A 276 6.04 17.20 4.96
CA SER A 276 5.16 16.52 4.00
C SER A 276 4.21 15.54 4.68
N GLU A 277 3.08 15.30 4.03
CA GLU A 277 2.15 14.22 4.40
C GLU A 277 2.37 12.93 3.61
N ALA A 278 3.13 12.98 2.51
CA ALA A 278 3.43 11.80 1.71
C ALA A 278 4.49 10.92 2.39
N ASP A 279 4.44 9.60 2.17
CA ASP A 279 5.41 8.64 2.72
C ASP A 279 6.86 8.97 2.34
N ASN A 280 7.07 9.53 1.15
CA ASN A 280 8.40 9.87 0.62
C ASN A 280 9.41 8.69 0.61
N GLY A 281 8.91 7.47 0.74
CA GLY A 281 9.71 6.26 0.74
C GLY A 281 10.42 5.95 2.06
N LEU A 282 9.89 6.43 3.19
CA LEU A 282 10.38 6.08 4.54
C LEU A 282 9.88 4.72 5.01
N LEU A 283 8.67 4.31 4.58
CA LEU A 283 8.13 3.02 4.94
C LEU A 283 8.49 1.95 3.90
N PRO A 284 8.72 0.70 4.34
CA PRO A 284 8.80 -0.43 3.43
C PRO A 284 7.49 -0.60 2.64
N SER A 285 7.59 -1.11 1.40
CA SER A 285 6.43 -1.30 0.51
C SER A 285 5.33 -2.18 1.11
N TRP A 286 5.66 -3.07 2.03
CA TRP A 286 4.71 -3.94 2.72
C TRP A 286 4.00 -3.31 3.92
N ALA A 287 4.43 -2.12 4.40
CA ALA A 287 3.89 -1.47 5.60
C ALA A 287 2.65 -0.59 5.33
N PHE A 288 1.77 -0.98 4.39
CA PHE A 288 0.55 -0.25 4.04
C PHE A 288 -0.46 -0.10 5.18
N PHE A 289 -0.35 -0.94 6.20
CA PHE A 289 -1.25 -0.94 7.35
C PHE A 289 -0.80 0.01 8.46
N VAL A 290 0.16 0.89 8.18
CA VAL A 290 0.76 1.81 9.15
C VAL A 290 0.59 3.25 8.70
N LYS A 291 0.20 4.14 9.61
CA LYS A 291 0.44 5.59 9.53
C LYS A 291 1.62 5.96 10.40
N MET A 292 2.31 7.06 10.03
CA MET A 292 3.54 7.45 10.71
C MET A 292 3.57 8.94 10.99
N ILE A 293 4.03 9.27 12.19
CA ILE A 293 4.56 10.59 12.53
C ILE A 293 6.06 10.41 12.78
N VAL A 294 6.90 11.20 12.10
CA VAL A 294 8.35 11.07 12.22
C VAL A 294 9.03 12.42 12.12
N ASN A 295 10.01 12.65 12.97
CA ASN A 295 11.00 13.71 12.84
C ASN A 295 12.36 13.11 12.50
N SER A 296 13.08 13.72 11.56
CA SER A 296 14.48 13.41 11.28
C SER A 296 15.36 14.65 11.44
N ASN A 297 16.53 14.47 12.04
CA ASN A 297 17.53 15.52 12.14
C ASN A 297 18.61 15.45 11.05
N ALA A 298 18.76 14.28 10.39
CA ALA A 298 19.84 14.05 9.42
C ALA A 298 19.38 13.94 7.96
N LEU A 299 18.12 13.56 7.68
CA LEU A 299 17.59 13.51 6.32
C LEU A 299 17.50 14.90 5.69
N SER A 300 17.46 14.95 4.37
CA SER A 300 17.42 16.21 3.61
C SER A 300 16.21 16.26 2.69
N ALA A 301 15.62 17.45 2.56
CA ALA A 301 14.53 17.72 1.63
C ALA A 301 15.04 17.98 0.21
N THR A 302 14.17 17.77 -0.79
CA THR A 302 14.34 18.26 -2.16
C THR A 302 14.31 19.78 -2.22
N ALA A 303 14.64 20.38 -3.38
CA ALA A 303 14.64 21.83 -3.56
C ALA A 303 13.24 22.46 -3.38
N SER A 304 12.16 21.75 -3.74
CA SER A 304 10.79 22.20 -3.52
C SER A 304 10.35 22.10 -2.05
N ARG A 305 11.11 21.40 -1.21
CA ARG A 305 10.79 21.15 0.21
C ARG A 305 9.45 20.45 0.44
N GLU A 306 9.01 19.68 -0.53
CA GLU A 306 7.78 18.87 -0.46
C GLU A 306 8.05 17.38 -0.34
N SER A 307 9.32 16.98 -0.46
CA SER A 307 9.74 15.58 -0.45
C SER A 307 11.13 15.39 0.15
N LEU A 308 11.45 14.16 0.53
CA LEU A 308 12.79 13.77 0.95
C LEU A 308 13.67 13.43 -0.26
N MET A 309 14.98 13.75 -0.15
CA MET A 309 15.97 13.34 -1.15
C MET A 309 16.16 11.83 -1.15
N GLN A 310 16.05 11.21 -2.33
CA GLN A 310 16.27 9.78 -2.51
C GLN A 310 17.78 9.47 -2.51
N ASN A 311 18.30 8.96 -1.40
CA ASN A 311 19.72 8.65 -1.21
C ASN A 311 19.91 7.40 -0.32
N ASP A 312 21.17 7.01 -0.09
CA ASP A 312 21.49 5.83 0.73
C ASP A 312 21.05 5.97 2.18
N LEU A 313 21.10 7.18 2.73
CA LEU A 313 20.66 7.46 4.10
C LEU A 313 19.16 7.17 4.25
N LEU A 314 18.33 7.62 3.29
CA LEU A 314 16.90 7.34 3.30
C LEU A 314 16.63 5.83 3.16
N ARG A 315 17.40 5.12 2.31
CA ARG A 315 17.26 3.65 2.18
C ARG A 315 17.62 2.94 3.49
N GLY A 316 18.69 3.36 4.17
CA GLY A 316 19.07 2.85 5.48
C GLY A 316 18.01 3.10 6.55
N THR A 317 17.45 4.31 6.58
CA THR A 317 16.37 4.70 7.49
C THR A 317 15.11 3.85 7.28
N ARG A 318 14.69 3.65 6.02
CA ARG A 318 13.56 2.76 5.66
C ARG A 318 13.76 1.36 6.20
N LYS A 319 14.96 0.80 6.03
CA LYS A 319 15.29 -0.54 6.54
C LYS A 319 15.18 -0.58 8.07
N ALA A 320 15.73 0.41 8.77
CA ALA A 320 15.68 0.49 10.23
C ALA A 320 14.25 0.59 10.76
N ILE A 321 13.39 1.41 10.14
CA ILE A 321 11.96 1.49 10.50
C ILE A 321 11.26 0.15 10.26
N GLY A 322 11.57 -0.52 9.15
CA GLY A 322 11.05 -1.86 8.85
C GLY A 322 11.42 -2.89 9.91
N GLU A 323 12.67 -2.93 10.36
CA GLU A 323 13.13 -3.83 11.42
C GLU A 323 12.45 -3.52 12.78
N THR A 324 12.21 -2.24 13.07
CA THR A 324 11.44 -1.86 14.28
C THR A 324 10.02 -2.43 14.22
N LEU A 325 9.34 -2.31 13.08
CA LEU A 325 7.99 -2.84 12.91
C LEU A 325 7.94 -4.37 13.00
N LYS A 326 8.93 -5.07 12.44
CA LYS A 326 9.08 -6.53 12.59
C LYS A 326 9.29 -6.92 14.05
N SER A 327 10.17 -6.23 14.75
CA SER A 327 10.44 -6.47 16.17
C SER A 327 9.21 -6.24 17.04
N TYR A 328 8.45 -5.18 16.74
CA TYR A 328 7.17 -4.93 17.40
C TYR A 328 6.19 -6.09 17.20
N LEU A 329 6.00 -6.57 15.95
CA LEU A 329 5.09 -7.68 15.67
C LEU A 329 5.52 -8.99 16.36
N LYS A 330 6.81 -9.19 16.57
CA LYS A 330 7.33 -10.30 17.37
C LYS A 330 6.94 -10.17 18.86
N ASN A 331 7.09 -8.98 19.41
CA ASN A 331 6.93 -8.76 20.85
C ASN A 331 5.46 -8.63 21.28
N ILE A 332 4.61 -8.03 20.46
CA ILE A 332 3.19 -7.78 20.81
C ILE A 332 2.41 -9.08 21.04
N ARG A 333 2.80 -10.19 20.43
CA ARG A 333 2.21 -11.51 20.64
C ARG A 333 2.28 -11.93 22.12
N ASP A 334 3.42 -11.65 22.75
CA ASP A 334 3.68 -12.04 24.15
C ASP A 334 3.14 -11.00 25.14
N ILE A 335 3.03 -9.74 24.74
CA ILE A 335 2.60 -8.62 25.58
C ILE A 335 1.06 -8.50 25.58
N ASP A 336 0.44 -8.49 24.39
CA ASP A 336 -1.01 -8.33 24.21
C ASP A 336 -1.51 -9.20 23.06
N LEU A 337 -1.87 -10.44 23.39
CA LEU A 337 -2.36 -11.43 22.44
C LEU A 337 -3.63 -10.96 21.70
N GLN A 338 -4.49 -10.16 22.33
CA GLN A 338 -5.73 -9.70 21.71
C GLN A 338 -5.45 -8.67 20.61
N VAL A 339 -4.56 -7.72 20.87
CA VAL A 339 -4.10 -6.75 19.87
C VAL A 339 -3.37 -7.48 18.74
N TYR A 340 -2.46 -8.41 19.06
CA TYR A 340 -1.76 -9.23 18.08
C TYR A 340 -2.72 -9.95 17.13
N LEU A 341 -3.67 -10.71 17.66
CA LEU A 341 -4.64 -11.45 16.83
C LEU A 341 -5.48 -10.53 15.97
N LYS A 342 -5.86 -9.35 16.50
CA LYS A 342 -6.61 -8.36 15.73
C LYS A 342 -5.77 -7.77 14.58
N ILE A 343 -4.47 -7.52 14.80
CA ILE A 343 -3.53 -7.10 13.76
C ILE A 343 -3.44 -8.18 12.68
N ILE A 344 -3.21 -9.44 13.07
CA ILE A 344 -3.12 -10.57 12.12
C ILE A 344 -4.40 -10.67 11.30
N GLN A 345 -5.58 -10.71 11.93
CA GLN A 345 -6.87 -10.85 11.23
C GLN A 345 -7.17 -9.69 10.28
N THR A 346 -6.76 -8.48 10.65
CA THR A 346 -7.02 -7.28 9.84
C THR A 346 -6.03 -7.18 8.66
N HIS A 347 -4.75 -7.49 8.89
CA HIS A 347 -3.66 -7.16 7.96
C HIS A 347 -2.95 -8.36 7.35
N PHE A 348 -3.53 -9.56 7.44
CA PHE A 348 -2.87 -10.81 7.02
C PHE A 348 -2.29 -10.78 5.60
N LEU A 349 -2.90 -10.06 4.66
CA LEU A 349 -2.39 -9.96 3.29
C LEU A 349 -1.00 -9.28 3.25
N HIS A 350 -0.83 -8.18 3.97
CA HIS A 350 0.44 -7.46 4.06
C HIS A 350 1.50 -8.25 4.85
N LEU A 351 1.04 -8.94 5.90
CA LEU A 351 1.90 -9.79 6.71
C LEU A 351 2.37 -11.02 5.92
N LYS A 352 1.52 -11.58 5.05
CA LYS A 352 1.91 -12.67 4.12
C LYS A 352 2.96 -12.19 3.12
N ALA A 353 2.82 -10.99 2.55
CA ALA A 353 3.83 -10.42 1.65
C ALA A 353 5.18 -10.27 2.34
N MET A 354 5.21 -9.77 3.59
CA MET A 354 6.43 -9.69 4.39
C MET A 354 7.01 -11.08 4.72
N ALA A 355 6.16 -12.03 5.10
CA ALA A 355 6.56 -13.40 5.42
C ALA A 355 7.11 -14.16 4.19
N ALA A 356 6.68 -13.81 2.99
CA ALA A 356 7.24 -14.35 1.75
C ALA A 356 8.71 -13.94 1.55
N GLU A 357 9.15 -12.80 2.08
CA GLU A 357 10.53 -12.31 1.98
C GLU A 357 11.42 -12.72 3.18
N ASP A 358 10.83 -12.99 4.36
CA ASP A 358 11.55 -13.22 5.63
C ASP A 358 11.15 -14.54 6.28
N ASP A 359 12.08 -15.52 6.30
CA ASP A 359 11.86 -16.88 6.85
C ASP A 359 11.65 -16.87 8.36
N GLU A 360 12.37 -16.03 9.09
CA GLU A 360 12.25 -15.94 10.55
C GLU A 360 10.88 -15.36 10.93
N PHE A 361 10.46 -14.31 10.24
CA PHE A 361 9.15 -13.73 10.44
C PHE A 361 8.03 -14.72 10.05
N LEU A 362 8.17 -15.44 8.94
CA LEU A 362 7.22 -16.50 8.56
C LEU A 362 7.06 -17.54 9.67
N ARG A 363 8.15 -18.05 10.22
CA ARG A 363 8.10 -19.04 11.32
C ARG A 363 7.36 -18.52 12.55
N LEU A 364 7.49 -17.20 12.82
CA LEU A 364 6.86 -16.55 13.96
C LEU A 364 5.33 -16.50 13.83
N ILE A 365 4.82 -16.09 12.66
CA ILE A 365 3.39 -15.78 12.49
C ILE A 365 2.61 -16.87 11.76
N LEU A 366 3.27 -17.88 11.19
CA LEU A 366 2.68 -18.89 10.29
C LEU A 366 1.42 -19.54 10.89
N ASP A 367 1.49 -19.98 12.13
CA ASP A 367 0.40 -20.70 12.78
C ASP A 367 -0.87 -19.85 12.90
N ASP A 368 -0.72 -18.53 13.02
CA ASP A 368 -1.81 -17.57 13.20
C ASP A 368 -2.29 -16.96 11.88
N LEU A 369 -1.51 -17.13 10.77
CA LEU A 369 -1.89 -16.61 9.46
C LEU A 369 -3.17 -17.30 8.94
N PRO A 370 -4.19 -16.52 8.55
CA PRO A 370 -5.40 -17.07 7.95
C PRO A 370 -5.22 -17.35 6.46
N PHE A 371 -5.73 -18.51 6.02
CA PHE A 371 -5.83 -18.90 4.62
C PHE A 371 -7.29 -19.09 4.22
N GLU A 372 -7.63 -18.67 3.02
CA GLU A 372 -8.94 -18.94 2.44
C GLU A 372 -9.01 -20.41 2.04
N THR A 373 -10.10 -21.09 2.46
CA THR A 373 -10.31 -22.50 2.17
C THR A 373 -11.73 -22.72 1.69
N ASN A 374 -12.02 -23.88 1.10
CA ASN A 374 -13.38 -24.32 0.80
C ASN A 374 -14.32 -24.41 2.04
N LYS A 375 -13.74 -24.33 3.24
CA LYS A 375 -14.47 -24.30 4.54
C LYS A 375 -14.38 -22.93 5.23
N GLY A 376 -14.17 -21.85 4.46
CA GLY A 376 -14.00 -20.49 4.95
C GLY A 376 -12.57 -20.17 5.37
N LEU A 377 -12.38 -19.01 6.00
CA LEU A 377 -11.07 -18.53 6.44
C LEU A 377 -10.62 -19.30 7.68
N ARG A 378 -9.42 -19.91 7.65
CA ARG A 378 -8.86 -20.71 8.74
C ARG A 378 -7.41 -20.35 9.00
N SER A 379 -6.97 -20.34 10.28
CA SER A 379 -5.55 -20.19 10.61
C SER A 379 -4.77 -21.42 10.15
N PHE A 380 -3.50 -21.22 9.80
CA PHE A 380 -2.64 -22.33 9.36
C PHE A 380 -2.49 -23.42 10.42
N LYS A 381 -2.47 -23.04 11.69
CA LYS A 381 -2.49 -23.99 12.82
C LYS A 381 -3.70 -24.92 12.72
N ASN A 382 -4.91 -24.38 12.58
CA ASN A 382 -6.13 -25.19 12.46
C ASN A 382 -6.11 -26.09 11.24
N ILE A 383 -5.52 -25.62 10.12
CA ILE A 383 -5.38 -26.39 8.90
C ILE A 383 -4.50 -27.61 9.14
N ARG A 384 -3.27 -27.43 9.64
CA ARG A 384 -2.29 -28.51 9.83
C ARG A 384 -2.67 -29.51 10.92
N GLU A 385 -3.42 -29.10 11.94
CA GLU A 385 -3.85 -29.97 13.03
C GLU A 385 -5.05 -30.85 12.65
N GLN A 386 -5.92 -30.37 11.76
CA GLN A 386 -7.15 -31.09 11.39
C GLN A 386 -7.02 -31.92 10.11
N PHE A 387 -6.08 -31.56 9.21
CA PHE A 387 -5.97 -32.17 7.90
C PHE A 387 -4.57 -32.74 7.63
N PRO A 388 -4.45 -34.06 7.45
CA PRO A 388 -3.14 -34.71 7.21
C PRO A 388 -2.56 -34.39 5.83
N VAL A 389 -3.41 -34.01 4.88
CA VAL A 389 -3.02 -33.55 3.54
C VAL A 389 -3.66 -32.19 3.31
N ILE A 390 -2.85 -31.25 2.92
CA ILE A 390 -3.25 -29.87 2.59
C ILE A 390 -3.24 -29.75 1.07
N TYR A 391 -4.41 -29.61 0.46
CA TYR A 391 -4.50 -29.35 -0.98
C TYR A 391 -4.62 -27.85 -1.24
N TYR A 392 -4.14 -27.39 -2.40
CA TYR A 392 -4.26 -26.00 -2.82
C TYR A 392 -4.58 -25.88 -4.31
N CYS A 393 -5.29 -24.83 -4.69
CA CYS A 393 -5.48 -24.39 -6.07
C CYS A 393 -4.78 -23.04 -6.28
N ALA A 394 -3.93 -22.95 -7.30
CA ALA A 394 -3.24 -21.72 -7.69
C ALA A 394 -4.09 -20.85 -8.64
N ASP A 395 -5.15 -21.40 -9.21
CA ASP A 395 -6.12 -20.70 -10.04
C ASP A 395 -7.47 -20.53 -9.31
N TYR A 396 -8.03 -19.31 -9.34
CA TYR A 396 -9.26 -18.99 -8.63
C TYR A 396 -10.50 -19.64 -9.23
N GLU A 397 -10.58 -19.75 -10.55
CA GLU A 397 -11.71 -20.39 -11.22
C GLU A 397 -11.70 -21.90 -10.96
N GLU A 398 -10.51 -22.49 -10.94
CA GLU A 398 -10.35 -23.90 -10.56
C GLU A 398 -10.73 -24.14 -9.09
N PHE A 399 -10.31 -23.26 -8.18
CA PHE A 399 -10.74 -23.33 -6.78
C PHE A 399 -12.26 -23.32 -6.66
N LYS A 400 -12.96 -22.43 -7.39
CA LYS A 400 -14.43 -22.38 -7.40
C LYS A 400 -15.08 -23.66 -7.90
N GLN A 401 -14.45 -24.36 -8.85
CA GLN A 401 -14.96 -25.60 -9.40
C GLN A 401 -14.86 -26.74 -8.38
N VAL A 402 -13.74 -26.84 -7.67
CA VAL A 402 -13.48 -27.95 -6.76
C VAL A 402 -14.04 -27.75 -5.36
N GLN A 403 -14.22 -26.48 -4.90
CA GLN A 403 -14.49 -26.17 -3.49
C GLN A 403 -15.72 -26.91 -2.92
N ARG A 404 -16.84 -26.91 -3.66
CA ARG A 404 -18.10 -27.53 -3.20
C ARG A 404 -17.97 -29.04 -3.09
N ILE A 405 -17.38 -29.66 -4.09
CA ILE A 405 -17.25 -31.13 -4.13
C ILE A 405 -16.22 -31.57 -3.09
N ALA A 406 -15.09 -30.87 -2.98
CA ALA A 406 -14.06 -31.14 -1.97
C ALA A 406 -14.64 -31.03 -0.54
N GLU A 407 -15.54 -30.07 -0.30
CA GLU A 407 -16.22 -29.92 0.99
C GLU A 407 -17.04 -31.16 1.36
N PHE A 408 -17.85 -31.67 0.44
CA PHE A 408 -18.65 -32.90 0.67
C PHE A 408 -17.79 -34.15 0.82
N GLN A 409 -16.62 -34.20 0.16
CA GLN A 409 -15.65 -35.29 0.32
C GLN A 409 -14.82 -35.17 1.61
N GLY A 410 -15.05 -34.13 2.42
CA GLY A 410 -14.25 -33.88 3.62
C GLY A 410 -12.83 -33.40 3.35
N VAL A 411 -12.50 -33.09 2.09
CA VAL A 411 -11.18 -32.64 1.65
C VAL A 411 -11.04 -31.13 1.88
N LEU A 412 -9.93 -30.71 2.47
CA LEU A 412 -9.60 -29.28 2.59
C LEU A 412 -8.79 -28.83 1.38
N VAL A 413 -9.22 -27.74 0.76
CA VAL A 413 -8.51 -27.09 -0.35
C VAL A 413 -8.30 -25.62 -0.04
N LEU A 414 -7.07 -25.13 -0.15
CA LEU A 414 -6.67 -23.74 0.01
C LEU A 414 -6.79 -23.02 -1.33
N ASN A 415 -7.32 -21.79 -1.29
CA ASN A 415 -7.20 -20.85 -2.38
C ASN A 415 -5.87 -20.08 -2.26
N VAL A 416 -4.94 -20.30 -3.18
CA VAL A 416 -3.65 -19.58 -3.22
C VAL A 416 -3.48 -18.80 -4.53
N ALA A 417 -4.59 -18.48 -5.21
CA ALA A 417 -4.59 -17.70 -6.45
C ALA A 417 -4.24 -16.21 -6.26
N TYR A 418 -4.10 -15.76 -5.00
CA TYR A 418 -3.71 -14.38 -4.71
C TYR A 418 -2.21 -14.19 -4.85
N THR A 419 -1.82 -12.99 -5.22
CA THR A 419 -0.40 -12.59 -5.30
C THR A 419 0.35 -12.97 -4.01
N PHE A 420 1.53 -13.56 -4.14
CA PHE A 420 2.41 -14.06 -3.07
C PHE A 420 1.95 -15.33 -2.33
N GLU A 421 0.72 -15.79 -2.42
CA GLU A 421 0.26 -16.94 -1.62
C GLU A 421 0.84 -18.26 -2.14
N GLU A 422 0.99 -18.42 -3.44
CA GLU A 422 1.63 -19.61 -4.02
C GLU A 422 3.11 -19.69 -3.64
N GLU A 423 3.85 -18.56 -3.74
CA GLU A 423 5.25 -18.48 -3.33
C GLU A 423 5.40 -18.72 -1.82
N LEU A 424 4.51 -18.12 -1.02
CA LEU A 424 4.47 -18.35 0.42
C LEU A 424 4.25 -19.82 0.74
N LEU A 425 3.35 -20.50 0.04
CA LEU A 425 3.08 -21.93 0.26
C LEU A 425 4.28 -22.82 -0.13
N LYS A 426 4.98 -22.50 -1.24
CA LYS A 426 6.23 -23.16 -1.62
C LYS A 426 7.30 -22.98 -0.52
N LYS A 427 7.39 -21.80 0.05
CA LYS A 427 8.29 -21.48 1.15
C LYS A 427 7.92 -22.24 2.44
N ILE A 428 6.64 -22.28 2.80
CA ILE A 428 6.14 -23.09 3.92
C ILE A 428 6.54 -24.55 3.74
N LYS A 429 6.34 -25.11 2.54
CA LYS A 429 6.72 -26.50 2.24
C LYS A 429 8.23 -26.73 2.37
N SER A 430 9.06 -25.75 2.06
CA SER A 430 10.53 -25.87 2.21
C SER A 430 10.97 -25.84 3.68
N ILE A 431 10.28 -25.05 4.52
CA ILE A 431 10.58 -24.85 5.95
C ILE A 431 9.98 -25.97 6.80
N ARG A 432 8.79 -26.47 6.44
CA ARG A 432 8.01 -27.51 7.12
C ARG A 432 7.92 -28.77 6.25
N LYS A 433 9.03 -29.47 6.08
CA LYS A 433 9.15 -30.66 5.20
C LYS A 433 8.23 -31.81 5.61
N GLU A 434 7.77 -31.84 6.85
CA GLU A 434 6.82 -32.82 7.38
C GLU A 434 5.40 -32.64 6.84
N LEU A 435 5.05 -31.47 6.29
CA LEU A 435 3.72 -31.19 5.78
C LEU A 435 3.50 -31.81 4.39
N ASN A 436 2.41 -32.53 4.25
CA ASN A 436 1.98 -33.08 2.97
C ASN A 436 1.11 -32.07 2.22
N ILE A 437 1.75 -31.18 1.44
CA ILE A 437 1.10 -30.13 0.67
C ILE A 437 1.10 -30.51 -0.80
N ARG A 438 -0.08 -30.59 -1.42
CA ARG A 438 -0.29 -31.03 -2.82
C ARG A 438 -1.17 -30.06 -3.58
N GLU A 439 -0.87 -29.89 -4.84
CA GLU A 439 -1.74 -29.15 -5.75
C GLU A 439 -2.98 -29.97 -6.09
N MET A 440 -4.14 -29.32 -6.07
CA MET A 440 -5.43 -29.88 -6.43
C MET A 440 -5.91 -29.22 -7.72
N SER A 441 -6.20 -30.05 -8.71
CA SER A 441 -6.96 -29.65 -9.89
C SER A 441 -8.31 -30.35 -9.92
N SER A 442 -9.22 -29.87 -10.74
CA SER A 442 -10.52 -30.53 -10.95
C SER A 442 -10.34 -31.97 -11.43
N ALA A 443 -9.30 -32.26 -12.22
CA ALA A 443 -8.94 -33.60 -12.66
C ALA A 443 -8.45 -34.47 -11.50
N LYS A 444 -7.55 -33.94 -10.64
CA LYS A 444 -7.02 -34.64 -9.45
C LYS A 444 -8.10 -34.89 -8.39
N LEU A 445 -9.17 -34.07 -8.35
CA LEU A 445 -10.31 -34.28 -7.46
C LEU A 445 -11.00 -35.62 -7.72
N LEU A 446 -11.12 -36.04 -8.99
CA LEU A 446 -11.71 -37.32 -9.35
C LEU A 446 -10.95 -38.53 -8.76
N ASP A 447 -9.64 -38.38 -8.47
CA ASP A 447 -8.86 -39.43 -7.82
C ASP A 447 -9.23 -39.62 -6.34
N THR A 448 -9.93 -38.68 -5.73
CA THR A 448 -10.45 -38.77 -4.35
C THR A 448 -11.75 -39.57 -4.26
N PHE A 449 -12.41 -39.84 -5.40
CA PHE A 449 -13.68 -40.57 -5.46
C PHE A 449 -13.47 -42.07 -5.39
N VAL A 450 -14.44 -42.77 -4.84
CA VAL A 450 -14.42 -44.23 -4.75
C VAL A 450 -14.75 -44.84 -6.12
N ASN A 451 -13.87 -45.66 -6.62
CA ASN A 451 -14.07 -46.35 -7.87
C ASN A 451 -15.13 -47.46 -7.70
N ILE A 452 -15.84 -47.79 -8.78
CA ILE A 452 -16.68 -48.99 -8.84
C ILE A 452 -15.83 -50.24 -8.69
N SER A 453 -16.39 -51.31 -8.14
CA SER A 453 -15.74 -52.63 -8.02
C SER A 453 -15.50 -53.27 -9.39
N ALA A 454 -14.60 -54.24 -9.46
CA ALA A 454 -14.35 -55.01 -10.69
C ALA A 454 -15.59 -55.78 -11.17
N GLU A 455 -16.43 -56.25 -10.25
CA GLU A 455 -17.73 -56.89 -10.59
C GLU A 455 -18.70 -55.92 -11.21
N GLU A 456 -18.84 -54.71 -10.63
CA GLU A 456 -19.69 -53.64 -11.17
C GLU A 456 -19.18 -53.19 -12.53
N ALA A 457 -17.89 -53.01 -12.70
CA ALA A 457 -17.29 -52.65 -13.99
C ALA A 457 -17.60 -53.69 -15.08
N SER A 458 -17.58 -54.97 -14.74
CA SER A 458 -17.98 -56.05 -15.66
C SER A 458 -19.47 -56.01 -15.96
N ARG A 459 -20.33 -55.80 -14.94
CA ARG A 459 -21.79 -55.71 -15.06
C ARG A 459 -22.22 -54.52 -15.92
N TYR A 460 -21.60 -53.39 -15.77
CA TYR A 460 -21.99 -52.15 -16.45
C TYR A 460 -21.19 -51.90 -17.74
N ARG A 461 -20.44 -52.87 -18.25
CA ARG A 461 -19.61 -52.74 -19.45
C ARG A 461 -20.41 -52.28 -20.67
N SER A 462 -21.55 -52.94 -20.96
CA SER A 462 -22.40 -52.55 -22.10
C SER A 462 -22.93 -51.12 -21.98
N PHE A 463 -23.33 -50.70 -20.77
CA PHE A 463 -23.75 -49.33 -20.47
C PHE A 463 -22.62 -48.34 -20.72
N MET A 464 -21.42 -48.63 -20.24
CA MET A 464 -20.23 -47.78 -20.44
C MET A 464 -19.86 -47.65 -21.92
N ASP A 465 -19.97 -48.74 -22.69
CA ASP A 465 -19.71 -48.74 -24.14
C ASP A 465 -20.70 -47.84 -24.90
N LYS A 466 -22.00 -47.86 -24.53
CA LYS A 466 -23.03 -46.96 -25.09
C LYS A 466 -22.69 -45.49 -24.74
N LEU A 467 -22.42 -45.18 -23.47
CA LEU A 467 -22.08 -43.84 -23.03
C LEU A 467 -20.83 -43.32 -23.73
N ALA A 468 -19.79 -44.14 -23.88
CA ALA A 468 -18.58 -43.79 -24.60
C ALA A 468 -18.90 -43.45 -26.08
N GLY A 469 -19.85 -44.14 -26.71
CA GLY A 469 -20.36 -43.80 -28.05
C GLY A 469 -21.00 -42.40 -28.10
N PHE A 470 -21.81 -42.05 -27.13
CA PHE A 470 -22.51 -40.76 -27.05
C PHE A 470 -21.58 -39.59 -26.70
N THR A 471 -20.56 -39.83 -25.87
CA THR A 471 -19.64 -38.76 -25.40
C THR A 471 -18.39 -38.58 -26.29
N ARG A 472 -18.09 -39.53 -27.18
CA ARG A 472 -16.98 -39.41 -28.14
C ARG A 472 -17.08 -38.16 -29.03
N PRO A 473 -18.23 -37.78 -29.59
CA PRO A 473 -18.39 -36.53 -30.34
C PRO A 473 -18.20 -35.28 -29.47
N LEU A 474 -18.34 -35.43 -28.14
CA LEU A 474 -18.17 -34.37 -27.15
C LEU A 474 -16.73 -34.26 -26.65
N HIS A 475 -15.81 -35.08 -27.17
CA HIS A 475 -14.41 -35.18 -26.77
C HIS A 475 -14.22 -35.48 -25.27
N CYS A 476 -15.03 -36.39 -24.73
CA CYS A 476 -15.01 -36.81 -23.33
C CYS A 476 -14.83 -38.32 -23.20
N THR A 477 -14.08 -38.71 -22.16
CA THR A 477 -14.10 -40.06 -21.59
C THR A 477 -15.08 -40.13 -20.46
N VAL A 478 -15.80 -41.27 -20.34
CA VAL A 478 -16.78 -41.49 -19.27
C VAL A 478 -16.22 -42.38 -18.18
N SER A 479 -16.53 -42.06 -16.93
CA SER A 479 -16.23 -42.92 -15.78
C SER A 479 -17.41 -43.00 -14.82
N LEU A 480 -17.52 -44.12 -14.07
CA LEU A 480 -18.47 -44.31 -13.00
C LEU A 480 -17.74 -44.32 -11.66
N LYS A 481 -18.15 -43.48 -10.74
CA LYS A 481 -17.56 -43.39 -9.40
C LYS A 481 -18.61 -43.10 -8.35
N TYR A 482 -18.34 -43.43 -7.11
CA TYR A 482 -19.13 -43.04 -5.96
C TYR A 482 -18.59 -41.77 -5.35
N PHE A 483 -19.40 -40.70 -5.24
CA PHE A 483 -19.03 -39.46 -4.60
C PHE A 483 -20.24 -38.72 -3.98
N GLU A 484 -19.97 -37.78 -3.10
CA GLU A 484 -20.95 -36.86 -2.52
C GLU A 484 -20.83 -35.47 -3.16
N PRO A 485 -21.91 -34.67 -3.24
CA PRO A 485 -23.25 -34.99 -2.74
C PRO A 485 -24.03 -35.86 -3.70
N LYS A 486 -24.96 -36.68 -3.16
CA LYS A 486 -25.81 -37.62 -3.94
C LYS A 486 -26.71 -36.93 -4.96
N ASP A 487 -27.07 -35.67 -4.71
CA ASP A 487 -27.90 -34.85 -5.63
C ASP A 487 -27.16 -34.38 -6.88
N THR A 488 -25.82 -34.54 -6.92
CA THR A 488 -25.02 -34.22 -8.09
C THR A 488 -24.84 -35.43 -8.98
N PRO A 489 -25.53 -35.52 -10.17
CA PRO A 489 -25.53 -36.72 -10.99
C PRO A 489 -24.23 -36.89 -11.78
N ALA A 490 -23.56 -35.80 -12.15
CA ALA A 490 -22.37 -35.86 -12.97
C ALA A 490 -21.43 -34.71 -12.70
N ILE A 491 -20.13 -34.92 -12.97
CA ILE A 491 -19.09 -33.91 -12.93
C ILE A 491 -18.31 -33.95 -14.23
N PHE A 492 -17.97 -32.77 -14.75
CA PHE A 492 -17.06 -32.63 -15.88
C PHE A 492 -15.75 -31.99 -15.40
N THR A 493 -14.60 -32.53 -15.85
CA THR A 493 -13.29 -31.94 -15.62
C THR A 493 -12.51 -31.86 -16.92
N ARG A 494 -11.75 -30.78 -17.09
CA ARG A 494 -10.79 -30.65 -18.19
C ARG A 494 -9.53 -31.44 -17.86
N ALA A 495 -8.90 -31.96 -18.89
CA ALA A 495 -7.60 -32.57 -18.73
C ALA A 495 -6.55 -31.49 -18.41
N ASP A 496 -5.76 -31.78 -17.37
CA ASP A 496 -4.52 -31.11 -17.05
C ASP A 496 -3.42 -31.76 -17.90
N GLU A 497 -2.43 -31.00 -18.44
CA GLU A 497 -1.37 -31.57 -19.28
C GLU A 497 -0.58 -32.66 -18.54
N ASP A 498 -0.27 -32.44 -17.26
CA ASP A 498 0.40 -33.42 -16.40
C ASP A 498 -0.43 -34.70 -16.17
N PHE A 499 -1.74 -34.55 -16.01
CA PHE A 499 -2.68 -35.67 -15.86
C PHE A 499 -2.85 -36.44 -17.18
N ALA A 500 -2.84 -35.72 -18.30
CA ALA A 500 -2.87 -36.32 -19.63
C ALA A 500 -1.66 -37.24 -19.85
N GLU A 501 -0.46 -36.77 -19.54
CA GLU A 501 0.77 -37.57 -19.63
C GLU A 501 0.79 -38.77 -18.70
N ALA A 502 0.36 -38.59 -17.44
CA ALA A 502 0.26 -39.67 -16.47
C ALA A 502 -0.79 -40.72 -16.87
N THR A 503 -1.92 -40.28 -17.45
CA THR A 503 -2.99 -41.18 -17.93
C THR A 503 -2.55 -41.94 -19.17
N ILE A 504 -1.87 -41.30 -20.12
CA ILE A 504 -1.26 -41.95 -21.28
C ILE A 504 -0.21 -42.98 -20.85
N LYS A 505 0.60 -42.65 -19.84
CA LYS A 505 1.63 -43.56 -19.29
C LYS A 505 1.02 -44.79 -18.60
N LYS A 506 -0.08 -44.60 -17.85
CA LYS A 506 -0.84 -45.70 -17.21
C LYS A 506 -1.52 -46.60 -18.26
N LEU A 507 -2.12 -46.01 -19.32
CA LEU A 507 -2.74 -46.73 -20.41
C LEU A 507 -1.71 -47.51 -21.25
N LYS A 508 -0.54 -46.95 -21.50
CA LYS A 508 0.56 -47.64 -22.18
C LYS A 508 1.16 -48.80 -21.38
N ALA A 509 1.06 -48.75 -20.05
CA ALA A 509 1.53 -49.83 -19.17
C ALA A 509 0.49 -50.96 -18.97
N SER A 510 -0.78 -50.77 -19.43
CA SER A 510 -1.82 -51.81 -19.42
C SER A 510 -1.87 -52.46 -20.81
N ASP A 511 -1.89 -53.82 -20.86
CA ASP A 511 -2.02 -54.63 -22.08
C ASP A 511 -3.40 -54.48 -22.76
N ASN A 512 -3.89 -53.25 -22.88
CA ASN A 512 -5.20 -52.96 -23.41
C ASN A 512 -5.11 -52.54 -24.90
N PRO A 513 -5.82 -53.20 -25.83
CA PRO A 513 -5.83 -52.86 -27.26
C PRO A 513 -6.17 -51.38 -27.56
N PHE A 514 -6.84 -50.71 -26.62
CA PHE A 514 -7.15 -49.26 -26.67
C PHE A 514 -5.91 -48.36 -26.57
N ALA A 515 -4.82 -48.83 -25.92
CA ALA A 515 -3.59 -48.06 -25.77
C ALA A 515 -2.87 -47.78 -27.10
N ASN A 516 -2.98 -48.70 -28.05
CA ASN A 516 -2.38 -48.57 -29.39
C ASN A 516 -3.16 -47.60 -30.30
N ALA A 517 -4.49 -47.52 -30.12
CA ALA A 517 -5.32 -46.53 -30.83
C ALA A 517 -5.12 -45.09 -30.31
N LEU A 518 -4.81 -44.92 -29.03
CA LEU A 518 -4.51 -43.62 -28.41
C LEU A 518 -3.09 -43.09 -28.76
N GLY A 519 -2.17 -43.98 -29.11
CA GLY A 519 -0.82 -43.60 -29.61
C GLY A 519 -0.87 -42.78 -30.92
N SER A 520 -1.91 -42.96 -31.73
CA SER A 520 -2.14 -42.19 -32.95
C SER A 520 -2.87 -40.84 -32.69
N LEU A 521 -3.35 -40.59 -31.47
CA LEU A 521 -4.07 -39.39 -31.03
C LEU A 521 -3.18 -38.35 -30.32
N GLN A 522 -1.87 -38.52 -30.37
CA GLN A 522 -0.89 -37.57 -29.80
C GLN A 522 -1.01 -36.13 -30.32
N GLN A 523 -1.85 -35.88 -31.32
CA GLN A 523 -2.10 -34.55 -31.90
C GLN A 523 -3.40 -33.86 -31.42
N GLN A 524 -4.19 -34.47 -30.51
CA GLN A 524 -5.42 -33.86 -29.99
C GLN A 524 -5.54 -33.96 -28.47
N PRO A 525 -5.06 -32.95 -27.72
CA PRO A 525 -5.23 -32.87 -26.25
C PRO A 525 -6.71 -32.87 -25.79
N ALA A 526 -7.63 -32.53 -26.69
CA ALA A 526 -9.08 -32.42 -26.40
C ALA A 526 -9.79 -33.74 -26.03
N LEU A 527 -9.16 -34.91 -26.22
CA LEU A 527 -9.75 -36.24 -25.91
C LEU A 527 -9.61 -36.69 -24.46
N LEU A 528 -9.10 -35.84 -23.59
CA LEU A 528 -8.78 -36.20 -22.20
C LEU A 528 -9.74 -35.58 -21.18
N ASN A 529 -10.73 -34.81 -21.62
CA ASN A 529 -11.79 -34.35 -20.72
C ASN A 529 -12.52 -35.56 -20.11
N GLN A 530 -12.84 -35.47 -18.84
CA GLN A 530 -13.53 -36.56 -18.13
C GLN A 530 -14.93 -36.15 -17.78
N PHE A 531 -15.87 -37.03 -18.08
CA PHE A 531 -17.26 -36.95 -17.66
C PHE A 531 -17.56 -38.09 -16.69
N CYS A 532 -17.66 -37.75 -15.40
CA CYS A 532 -17.81 -38.72 -14.33
C CYS A 532 -19.26 -38.73 -13.85
N LEU A 533 -19.92 -39.90 -13.91
CA LEU A 533 -21.28 -40.13 -13.39
C LEU A 533 -21.22 -40.64 -11.95
N ASN A 534 -22.11 -40.11 -11.10
CA ASN A 534 -22.20 -40.44 -9.68
C ASN A 534 -23.08 -41.66 -9.43
N MET A 535 -22.49 -42.77 -9.05
CA MET A 535 -23.20 -43.99 -8.70
C MET A 535 -24.05 -43.87 -7.42
N ASN A 536 -23.90 -42.82 -6.61
CA ASN A 536 -24.79 -42.52 -5.48
C ASN A 536 -26.06 -41.77 -5.89
N ASN A 537 -26.15 -41.33 -7.15
CA ASN A 537 -27.27 -40.54 -7.65
C ASN A 537 -28.41 -41.43 -8.20
N GLU A 538 -29.64 -41.17 -7.79
CA GLU A 538 -30.82 -41.96 -8.18
C GLU A 538 -31.07 -41.95 -9.70
N LEU A 539 -30.87 -40.82 -10.38
CA LEU A 539 -31.04 -40.72 -11.83
C LEU A 539 -30.00 -41.60 -12.54
N VAL A 540 -28.76 -41.61 -12.09
CA VAL A 540 -27.69 -42.45 -12.66
C VAL A 540 -27.98 -43.94 -12.44
N GLN A 541 -28.50 -44.33 -11.28
CA GLN A 541 -28.96 -45.71 -11.02
C GLN A 541 -30.09 -46.15 -11.96
N ASN A 542 -31.05 -45.24 -12.20
CA ASN A 542 -32.13 -45.50 -13.14
C ASN A 542 -31.64 -45.63 -14.60
N MET A 543 -30.63 -44.85 -14.99
CA MET A 543 -29.99 -44.96 -16.32
C MET A 543 -29.36 -46.33 -16.59
N LEU A 544 -28.88 -47.04 -15.55
CA LEU A 544 -28.28 -48.39 -15.69
C LEU A 544 -29.28 -49.45 -16.15
N THR A 545 -30.57 -49.23 -15.92
CA THR A 545 -31.66 -50.15 -16.25
C THR A 545 -32.42 -49.73 -17.49
N LEU A 546 -32.01 -48.67 -18.16
CA LEU A 546 -32.73 -48.10 -19.31
C LEU A 546 -32.33 -48.81 -20.61
N ASP A 547 -33.27 -49.42 -21.29
CA ASP A 547 -33.08 -50.13 -22.57
C ASP A 547 -33.18 -49.21 -23.81
N ASP A 548 -33.81 -48.03 -23.67
CA ASP A 548 -33.98 -47.07 -24.76
C ASP A 548 -32.72 -46.23 -24.99
N ASP A 549 -31.98 -46.54 -26.04
CA ASP A 549 -30.73 -45.86 -26.39
C ASP A 549 -30.94 -44.38 -26.71
N TYR A 550 -32.07 -43.98 -27.30
CA TYR A 550 -32.38 -42.60 -27.62
C TYR A 550 -32.62 -41.78 -26.35
N MET A 551 -33.35 -42.33 -25.42
CA MET A 551 -33.61 -41.72 -24.11
C MET A 551 -32.32 -41.64 -23.30
N LEU A 552 -31.49 -42.70 -23.32
CA LEU A 552 -30.19 -42.74 -22.64
C LEU A 552 -29.24 -41.69 -23.18
N GLN A 553 -29.20 -41.50 -24.51
CA GLN A 553 -28.39 -40.45 -25.15
C GLN A 553 -28.87 -39.06 -24.72
N ALA A 554 -30.19 -38.79 -24.78
CA ALA A 554 -30.73 -37.47 -24.40
C ALA A 554 -30.45 -37.14 -22.94
N ILE A 555 -30.60 -38.10 -22.00
CA ILE A 555 -30.21 -37.89 -20.59
C ILE A 555 -28.73 -37.60 -20.46
N THR A 556 -27.86 -38.34 -21.17
CA THR A 556 -26.41 -38.17 -21.12
C THR A 556 -26.01 -36.78 -21.61
N GLU A 557 -26.59 -36.29 -22.71
CA GLU A 557 -26.33 -34.96 -23.26
C GLU A 557 -26.78 -33.83 -22.31
N VAL A 558 -27.94 -33.99 -21.68
CA VAL A 558 -28.42 -33.04 -20.65
C VAL A 558 -27.47 -33.02 -19.45
N LEU A 559 -27.09 -34.18 -18.91
CA LEU A 559 -26.17 -34.28 -17.76
C LEU A 559 -24.79 -33.75 -18.09
N TYR A 560 -24.29 -33.95 -19.31
CA TYR A 560 -23.02 -33.40 -19.76
C TYR A 560 -23.01 -31.86 -19.71
N VAL A 561 -24.04 -31.22 -20.33
CA VAL A 561 -24.08 -29.75 -20.32
C VAL A 561 -24.39 -29.20 -18.95
N GLN A 562 -25.23 -29.90 -18.16
CA GLN A 562 -25.47 -29.56 -16.76
C GLN A 562 -24.17 -29.59 -15.96
N ALA A 563 -23.34 -30.61 -16.15
CA ALA A 563 -22.04 -30.72 -15.47
C ALA A 563 -21.08 -29.58 -15.86
N LEU A 564 -21.08 -29.16 -17.14
CA LEU A 564 -20.33 -27.97 -17.58
C LEU A 564 -20.79 -26.69 -16.87
N LEU A 565 -22.11 -26.46 -16.83
CA LEU A 565 -22.72 -25.29 -16.20
C LEU A 565 -22.44 -25.25 -14.68
N MET A 566 -22.61 -26.38 -14.01
CA MET A 566 -22.39 -26.51 -12.56
C MET A 566 -20.91 -26.35 -12.21
N GLY A 567 -19.99 -26.86 -13.09
CA GLY A 567 -18.55 -26.68 -12.99
C GLY A 567 -18.07 -25.32 -13.45
N LYS A 568 -18.97 -24.39 -13.84
CA LYS A 568 -18.63 -23.06 -14.39
C LYS A 568 -17.69 -23.09 -15.60
N HIS A 569 -17.72 -24.17 -16.36
CA HIS A 569 -16.99 -24.26 -17.61
C HIS A 569 -17.67 -23.40 -18.69
N PRO A 570 -16.93 -22.76 -19.59
CA PRO A 570 -17.54 -22.06 -20.73
C PRO A 570 -18.29 -23.05 -21.62
N VAL A 571 -19.55 -22.73 -21.92
CA VAL A 571 -20.44 -23.53 -22.74
C VAL A 571 -20.59 -22.84 -24.12
N SER A 572 -20.28 -23.57 -25.18
CA SER A 572 -20.41 -23.07 -26.56
C SER A 572 -21.89 -23.07 -27.00
N GLU A 573 -22.20 -22.28 -28.05
CA GLU A 573 -23.54 -22.24 -28.63
C GLU A 573 -24.01 -23.62 -29.09
N LYS A 574 -23.12 -24.44 -29.66
CA LYS A 574 -23.45 -25.84 -30.06
C LYS A 574 -23.81 -26.71 -28.87
N GLN A 575 -23.11 -26.58 -27.77
CA GLN A 575 -23.43 -27.33 -26.53
C GLN A 575 -24.76 -26.88 -25.93
N MET A 576 -25.09 -25.60 -26.02
CA MET A 576 -26.38 -25.08 -25.57
C MET A 576 -27.54 -25.55 -26.48
N GLN A 577 -27.33 -25.62 -27.80
CA GLN A 577 -28.29 -26.21 -28.74
C GLN A 577 -28.51 -27.70 -28.47
N LEU A 578 -27.41 -28.45 -28.20
CA LEU A 578 -27.49 -29.85 -27.81
C LEU A 578 -28.37 -30.04 -26.55
N PHE A 579 -28.12 -29.24 -25.52
CA PHE A 579 -28.87 -29.25 -24.26
C PHE A 579 -30.36 -29.00 -24.51
N ASN A 580 -30.70 -27.95 -25.26
CA ASN A 580 -32.08 -27.60 -25.53
C ASN A 580 -32.81 -28.70 -26.33
N SER A 581 -32.14 -29.31 -27.32
CA SER A 581 -32.71 -30.39 -28.15
C SER A 581 -32.94 -31.65 -27.33
N ALA A 582 -31.95 -32.03 -26.51
CA ALA A 582 -32.06 -33.21 -25.64
C ALA A 582 -33.16 -33.03 -24.55
N LEU A 583 -33.19 -31.85 -23.91
CA LEU A 583 -34.21 -31.51 -22.92
C LEU A 583 -35.61 -31.50 -23.53
N HIS A 584 -35.78 -30.89 -24.73
CA HIS A 584 -37.06 -30.92 -25.45
C HIS A 584 -37.52 -32.35 -25.72
N SER A 585 -36.63 -33.23 -26.20
CA SER A 585 -36.92 -34.63 -26.45
C SER A 585 -37.41 -35.35 -25.20
N LEU A 586 -36.74 -35.16 -24.06
CA LEU A 586 -37.14 -35.76 -22.77
C LEU A 586 -38.50 -35.25 -22.30
N LEU A 587 -38.79 -33.96 -22.43
CA LEU A 587 -40.10 -33.38 -22.07
C LEU A 587 -41.22 -33.93 -22.93
N VAL A 588 -41.03 -34.02 -24.25
CA VAL A 588 -42.04 -34.59 -25.17
C VAL A 588 -42.31 -36.06 -24.85
N MET A 589 -41.27 -36.86 -24.54
CA MET A 589 -41.46 -38.26 -24.12
C MET A 589 -42.21 -38.35 -22.80
N GLY A 590 -41.87 -37.53 -21.79
CA GLY A 590 -42.59 -37.46 -20.52
C GLY A 590 -44.09 -37.13 -20.72
N MET A 591 -44.39 -36.12 -21.53
CA MET A 591 -45.77 -35.73 -21.84
C MET A 591 -46.57 -36.85 -22.54
N LYS A 592 -45.95 -37.58 -23.48
CA LYS A 592 -46.61 -38.70 -24.16
C LYS A 592 -47.01 -39.82 -23.19
N ASN A 593 -46.20 -40.10 -22.18
CA ASN A 593 -46.48 -41.10 -21.15
C ASN A 593 -47.64 -40.68 -20.22
N PHE A 594 -47.85 -39.37 -20.01
CA PHE A 594 -48.97 -38.83 -19.22
C PHE A 594 -50.28 -38.74 -20.02
N ILE A 595 -50.21 -38.65 -21.36
CA ILE A 595 -51.42 -38.53 -22.21
C ILE A 595 -52.03 -39.94 -22.57
N GLN A 596 -51.26 -41.01 -22.38
CA GLN A 596 -51.68 -42.39 -22.61
C GLN A 596 -52.34 -43.09 -21.39
N ILE A 597 -52.49 -42.33 -20.27
CA ILE A 597 -53.30 -42.73 -19.11
C ILE A 597 -54.67 -42.03 -19.19
#